data_bf03043fbf010cb53116bec641fd33f0
#
_entry.id   bf03043fbf010cb53116bec641fd33f0
#
_cell.length_a   1.000
_cell.length_b   1.000
_cell.length_c   1.000
_cell.angle_alpha   90.00
_cell.angle_beta   90.00
_cell.angle_gamma   90.00
#
_symmetry.space_group_name_H-M   'P 1'
#
loop_
_entity.id
_entity.type
_entity.pdbx_description
1 polymer ?
#
loop_
_entity_poly.entity_id
_entity_poly.type
_entity_poly.pdbx_seq_one_letter_code
_entity_poly.pdbx_strand_id
1 'polypeptide(L)'
;MEIGEVCLLTNDVPGLASFYKRLLGVENNSEDETHQFIIAEETALTIYNDGTVKNNQNQNICLAFTVDDIEKEYRKVQALGAEIIEPPTQRPWGAVNMSFYDPDNNMIFFRSFPKE
;
A
#
# COMPACT_ATOMS: atom_id res chain seq x y z
N MET A 1 10.27 18.41 12.83
CA MET A 1 9.07 18.16 11.98
C MET A 1 9.21 16.80 11.34
N GLU A 2 8.15 16.01 11.35
CA GLU A 2 8.14 14.66 10.78
C GLU A 2 6.80 14.38 10.13
N ILE A 3 6.75 13.41 9.21
CA ILE A 3 5.47 12.96 8.66
C ILE A 3 4.84 12.04 9.72
N GLY A 4 3.77 12.49 10.36
CA GLY A 4 3.11 11.75 11.43
C GLY A 4 2.07 10.76 10.96
N GLU A 5 1.51 11.00 9.77
CA GLU A 5 0.43 10.18 9.23
C GLU A 5 0.38 10.30 7.72
N VAL A 6 0.11 9.18 7.05
CA VAL A 6 -0.35 9.14 5.66
C VAL A 6 -1.78 8.62 5.69
N CYS A 7 -2.71 9.41 5.22
CA CYS A 7 -4.12 9.04 5.20
C CYS A 7 -4.59 8.85 3.76
N LEU A 8 -5.17 7.68 3.49
CA LEU A 8 -5.80 7.41 2.20
C LEU A 8 -7.28 7.71 2.30
N LEU A 9 -7.74 8.64 1.51
CA LEU A 9 -9.16 8.96 1.44
C LEU A 9 -9.84 8.00 0.46
N THR A 10 -10.99 7.47 0.86
CA THR A 10 -11.72 6.48 0.08
C THR A 10 -13.22 6.59 0.35
N ASN A 11 -14.00 6.05 -0.55
CA ASN A 11 -15.44 5.87 -0.32
C ASN A 11 -15.78 4.42 0.11
N ASP A 12 -14.77 3.57 0.32
CA ASP A 12 -14.95 2.20 0.80
C ASP A 12 -13.84 1.84 1.79
N VAL A 13 -14.00 2.30 3.04
CA VAL A 13 -12.99 2.05 4.09
C VAL A 13 -12.82 0.55 4.37
N PRO A 14 -13.88 -0.25 4.56
CA PRO A 14 -13.67 -1.67 4.86
C PRO A 14 -12.93 -2.42 3.75
N GLY A 15 -13.26 -2.15 2.49
CA GLY A 15 -12.62 -2.82 1.35
C GLY A 15 -11.14 -2.46 1.23
N LEU A 16 -10.83 -1.17 1.29
CA LEU A 16 -9.45 -0.71 1.18
C LEU A 16 -8.61 -1.15 2.37
N ALA A 17 -9.18 -1.06 3.58
CA ALA A 17 -8.49 -1.50 4.81
C ALA A 17 -8.19 -3.00 4.78
N SER A 18 -9.13 -3.82 4.34
CA SER A 18 -8.93 -5.25 4.22
C SER A 18 -7.77 -5.58 3.28
N PHE A 19 -7.69 -4.89 2.16
CA PHE A 19 -6.58 -5.06 1.23
C PHE A 19 -5.23 -4.78 1.89
N TYR A 20 -5.09 -3.63 2.57
CA TYR A 20 -3.83 -3.26 3.19
C TYR A 20 -3.46 -4.16 4.37
N LYS A 21 -4.44 -4.58 5.17
CA LYS A 21 -4.17 -5.55 6.25
C LYS A 21 -3.61 -6.86 5.71
N ARG A 22 -4.20 -7.36 4.61
CA ARG A 22 -3.72 -8.58 3.96
C ARG A 22 -2.37 -8.38 3.31
N LEU A 23 -2.18 -7.26 2.61
CA LEU A 23 -0.92 -6.93 1.95
C LEU A 23 0.24 -6.86 2.94
N LEU A 24 0.03 -6.16 4.05
CA LEU A 24 1.07 -5.91 5.05
C LEU A 24 1.18 -7.02 6.10
N GLY A 25 0.25 -7.97 6.08
CA GLY A 25 0.24 -9.06 7.04
C GLY A 25 -0.01 -8.60 8.47
N VAL A 26 -0.81 -7.54 8.64
CA VAL A 26 -1.13 -7.01 9.96
C VAL A 26 -2.51 -7.45 10.40
N GLU A 27 -2.63 -7.75 11.69
CA GLU A 27 -3.89 -8.07 12.34
C GLU A 27 -4.17 -6.99 13.38
N ASN A 28 -5.32 -6.35 13.26
CA ASN A 28 -5.76 -5.40 14.28
C ASN A 28 -7.28 -5.39 14.36
N ASN A 29 -7.81 -4.79 15.41
CA ASN A 29 -9.23 -4.76 15.70
C ASN A 29 -9.94 -3.53 15.11
N SER A 30 -9.26 -2.78 14.25
CA SER A 30 -9.88 -1.62 13.63
C SER A 30 -10.88 -2.10 12.57
N GLU A 31 -12.18 -1.91 12.80
CA GLU A 31 -13.25 -2.37 11.92
C GLU A 31 -14.28 -1.28 11.61
N ASP A 32 -13.95 -0.03 11.92
CA ASP A 32 -14.85 1.09 11.70
C ASP A 32 -15.11 1.29 10.21
N GLU A 33 -16.34 1.62 9.85
CA GLU A 33 -16.71 1.83 8.44
C GLU A 33 -16.27 3.19 7.89
N THR A 34 -15.88 4.10 8.76
CA THR A 34 -15.52 5.48 8.39
C THR A 34 -14.01 5.71 8.46
N HIS A 35 -13.33 5.08 9.41
CA HIS A 35 -11.90 5.33 9.65
C HIS A 35 -11.23 4.11 10.24
N GLN A 36 -10.07 3.71 9.68
CA GLN A 36 -9.29 2.61 10.24
C GLN A 36 -7.81 2.95 10.27
N PHE A 37 -7.15 2.49 11.32
CA PHE A 37 -5.69 2.43 11.41
C PHE A 37 -5.21 1.12 10.82
N ILE A 38 -4.18 1.18 9.98
CA ILE A 38 -3.57 -0.03 9.42
C ILE A 38 -2.28 -0.35 10.15
N ILE A 39 -1.33 0.56 10.15
CA ILE A 39 -0.09 0.46 10.93
C ILE A 39 0.20 1.82 11.57
N ALA A 40 0.97 1.81 12.65
CA ALA A 40 1.31 3.03 13.37
C ALA A 40 2.74 2.95 13.95
N GLU A 41 3.67 2.33 13.24
CA GLU A 41 5.06 2.17 13.71
C GLU A 41 5.87 3.44 13.49
N GLU A 42 6.46 3.60 12.30
CA GLU A 42 7.26 4.80 11.99
C GLU A 42 6.36 6.00 11.66
N THR A 43 5.39 5.75 10.79
CA THR A 43 4.40 6.72 10.34
C THR A 43 3.07 6.00 10.26
N ALA A 44 2.04 6.58 10.82
CA ALA A 44 0.72 5.96 10.79
C ALA A 44 0.19 5.90 9.36
N LEU A 45 -0.33 4.74 8.95
CA LEU A 45 -1.11 4.60 7.73
C LEU A 45 -2.56 4.40 8.14
N THR A 46 -3.42 5.32 7.71
CA THR A 46 -4.83 5.31 8.04
C THR A 46 -5.68 5.35 6.77
N ILE A 47 -6.92 4.93 6.89
CA ILE A 47 -7.90 4.94 5.80
C ILE A 47 -9.16 5.60 6.30
N TYR A 48 -9.65 6.58 5.54
CA TYR A 48 -10.70 7.45 6.03
C TYR A 48 -11.68 7.83 4.90
N ASN A 49 -12.97 7.86 5.24
CA ASN A 49 -14.00 8.38 4.35
C ASN A 49 -14.46 9.73 4.89
N ASP A 50 -14.00 10.82 4.26
CA ASP A 50 -14.41 12.18 4.60
C ASP A 50 -15.56 12.68 3.72
N GLY A 51 -16.08 11.82 2.85
CA GLY A 51 -17.19 12.17 1.97
C GLY A 51 -16.80 12.89 0.68
N THR A 52 -15.49 13.12 0.45
CA THR A 52 -15.06 13.90 -0.73
C THR A 52 -14.69 13.04 -1.94
N VAL A 53 -14.40 11.74 -1.74
CA VAL A 53 -13.96 10.88 -2.84
C VAL A 53 -15.14 10.49 -3.70
N LYS A 54 -15.09 10.85 -4.98
CA LYS A 54 -16.14 10.58 -5.96
C LYS A 54 -15.78 9.46 -6.92
N ASN A 55 -14.48 9.22 -7.12
CA ASN A 55 -13.99 8.12 -7.95
C ASN A 55 -12.68 7.62 -7.36
N ASN A 56 -12.27 6.43 -7.78
CA ASN A 56 -11.07 5.77 -7.26
C ASN A 56 -9.92 5.93 -8.26
N GLN A 57 -9.54 7.19 -8.52
CA GLN A 57 -8.45 7.50 -9.44
C GLN A 57 -7.54 8.56 -8.84
N ASN A 58 -6.53 8.10 -8.13
CA ASN A 58 -5.51 8.97 -7.56
C ASN A 58 -4.20 8.75 -8.33
N GLN A 59 -3.69 9.79 -8.99
CA GLN A 59 -2.51 9.69 -9.85
C GLN A 59 -1.34 10.54 -9.41
N ASN A 60 -1.48 11.26 -8.29
CA ASN A 60 -0.47 12.24 -7.88
C ASN A 60 0.41 11.77 -6.73
N ILE A 61 0.04 10.72 -6.05
CA ILE A 61 0.77 10.20 -4.89
C ILE A 61 0.89 8.70 -5.02
N CYS A 62 2.05 8.16 -4.65
CA CYS A 62 2.25 6.74 -4.54
C CYS A 62 2.78 6.40 -3.14
N LEU A 63 2.55 5.17 -2.71
CA LEU A 63 3.15 4.63 -1.50
C LEU A 63 4.30 3.72 -1.90
N ALA A 64 5.39 3.79 -1.18
CA ALA A 64 6.52 2.91 -1.39
C ALA A 64 6.89 2.21 -0.09
N PHE A 65 6.96 0.89 -0.13
CA PHE A 65 7.36 0.07 1.01
C PHE A 65 8.68 -0.61 0.70
N THR A 66 9.60 -0.57 1.65
CA THR A 66 10.84 -1.34 1.56
C THR A 66 10.59 -2.74 2.09
N VAL A 67 10.95 -3.75 1.30
CA VAL A 67 10.75 -5.16 1.65
C VAL A 67 12.08 -5.91 1.58
N ASP A 68 12.18 -7.01 2.31
CA ASP A 68 13.39 -7.82 2.32
C ASP A 68 13.48 -8.78 1.13
N ASP A 69 12.37 -9.43 0.79
CA ASP A 69 12.30 -10.44 -0.27
C ASP A 69 11.20 -10.06 -1.25
N ILE A 70 11.58 -9.34 -2.30
CA ILE A 70 10.62 -8.80 -3.25
C ILE A 70 9.94 -9.89 -4.08
N GLU A 71 10.61 -11.02 -4.35
CA GLU A 71 10.00 -12.13 -5.09
C GLU A 71 8.87 -12.78 -4.29
N LYS A 72 9.08 -12.94 -2.99
CA LYS A 72 8.05 -13.44 -2.08
C LYS A 72 6.86 -12.50 -2.04
N GLU A 73 7.12 -11.20 -1.93
CA GLU A 73 6.05 -10.20 -1.89
C GLU A 73 5.33 -10.11 -3.24
N TYR A 74 6.03 -10.28 -4.34
CA TYR A 74 5.41 -10.32 -5.67
C TYR A 74 4.40 -11.46 -5.78
N ARG A 75 4.77 -12.67 -5.33
CA ARG A 75 3.85 -13.81 -5.34
C ARG A 75 2.62 -13.55 -4.48
N LYS A 76 2.81 -12.90 -3.32
CA LYS A 76 1.73 -12.54 -2.43
C LYS A 76 0.76 -11.54 -3.08
N VAL A 77 1.30 -10.53 -3.75
CA VAL A 77 0.50 -9.52 -4.44
C VAL A 77 -0.31 -10.15 -5.57
N GLN A 78 0.30 -11.07 -6.32
CA GLN A 78 -0.42 -11.82 -7.35
C GLN A 78 -1.56 -12.64 -6.76
N ALA A 79 -1.34 -13.28 -5.62
CA ALA A 79 -2.35 -14.08 -4.93
C ALA A 79 -3.51 -13.23 -4.40
N LEU A 80 -3.26 -11.95 -4.09
CA LEU A 80 -4.30 -11.00 -3.71
C LEU A 80 -5.17 -10.54 -4.90
N GLY A 81 -4.74 -10.84 -6.13
CA GLY A 81 -5.45 -10.43 -7.33
C GLY A 81 -5.24 -8.96 -7.70
N ALA A 82 -4.21 -8.30 -7.16
CA ALA A 82 -3.92 -6.91 -7.47
C ALA A 82 -3.47 -6.76 -8.93
N GLU A 83 -3.78 -5.61 -9.52
CA GLU A 83 -3.32 -5.28 -10.87
C GLU A 83 -1.84 -4.90 -10.83
N ILE A 84 -1.00 -5.69 -11.48
CA ILE A 84 0.45 -5.45 -11.54
C ILE A 84 0.74 -4.45 -12.65
N ILE A 85 1.44 -3.36 -12.31
CA ILE A 85 1.90 -2.37 -13.27
C ILE A 85 3.23 -2.84 -13.87
N GLU A 86 4.18 -3.19 -12.99
CA GLU A 86 5.49 -3.67 -13.40
C GLU A 86 5.97 -4.77 -12.43
N PRO A 87 6.41 -5.93 -12.93
CA PRO A 87 6.98 -6.97 -12.07
C PRO A 87 8.33 -6.53 -11.51
N PRO A 88 8.93 -7.27 -10.58
CA PRO A 88 10.24 -6.92 -10.02
C PRO A 88 11.27 -6.67 -11.13
N THR A 89 11.85 -5.47 -11.12
CA THR A 89 12.79 -4.99 -12.15
C THR A 89 13.97 -4.32 -11.47
N GLN A 90 15.18 -4.75 -11.84
CA GLN A 90 16.38 -4.13 -11.30
C GLN A 90 16.59 -2.75 -11.92
N ARG A 91 16.89 -1.77 -11.07
CA ARG A 91 17.14 -0.39 -11.49
C ARG A 91 18.63 -0.09 -11.56
N PRO A 92 19.04 0.91 -12.37
CA PRO A 92 20.46 1.27 -12.47
C PRO A 92 21.11 1.66 -11.16
N TRP A 93 20.34 2.18 -10.19
CA TRP A 93 20.86 2.57 -8.88
C TRP A 93 20.93 1.40 -7.88
N GLY A 94 20.67 0.17 -8.31
CA GLY A 94 20.85 -1.04 -7.52
C GLY A 94 19.62 -1.61 -6.84
N ALA A 95 18.56 -0.83 -6.72
CA ALA A 95 17.31 -1.31 -6.14
C ALA A 95 16.57 -2.21 -7.12
N VAL A 96 15.76 -3.13 -6.57
CA VAL A 96 14.76 -3.88 -7.35
C VAL A 96 13.39 -3.34 -6.97
N ASN A 97 12.63 -2.90 -7.95
CA ASN A 97 11.30 -2.31 -7.72
C ASN A 97 10.23 -3.13 -8.45
N MET A 98 9.04 -3.14 -7.86
CA MET A 98 7.83 -3.55 -8.54
C MET A 98 6.72 -2.55 -8.21
N SER A 99 5.69 -2.51 -9.04
CA SER A 99 4.55 -1.62 -8.78
C SER A 99 3.23 -2.28 -9.14
N PHE A 100 2.19 -1.86 -8.45
CA PHE A 100 0.84 -2.39 -8.60
C PHE A 100 -0.17 -1.38 -8.06
N TYR A 101 -1.45 -1.64 -8.31
CA TYR A 101 -2.53 -0.79 -7.80
C TYR A 101 -3.22 -1.44 -6.60
N ASP A 102 -3.64 -0.61 -5.66
CA ASP A 102 -4.60 -1.03 -4.65
C ASP A 102 -6.03 -0.98 -5.24
N PRO A 103 -7.07 -1.42 -4.50
CA PRO A 103 -8.44 -1.40 -5.02
C PRO A 103 -8.97 -0.03 -5.45
N ASP A 104 -8.41 1.05 -4.92
CA ASP A 104 -8.78 2.42 -5.27
C ASP A 104 -7.89 3.03 -6.34
N ASN A 105 -7.06 2.21 -7.01
CA ASN A 105 -6.10 2.65 -8.03
C ASN A 105 -5.01 3.57 -7.51
N ASN A 106 -4.72 3.52 -6.21
CA ASN A 106 -3.51 4.13 -5.69
C ASN A 106 -2.32 3.29 -6.12
N MET A 107 -1.26 3.95 -6.60
CA MET A 107 -0.04 3.25 -7.01
C MET A 107 0.80 2.90 -5.80
N ILE A 108 1.23 1.65 -5.73
CA ILE A 108 2.09 1.13 -4.67
C ILE A 108 3.38 0.62 -5.30
N PHE A 109 4.51 0.97 -4.70
CA PHE A 109 5.80 0.38 -5.03
C PHE A 109 6.28 -0.50 -3.88
N PHE A 110 6.80 -1.67 -4.20
CA PHE A 110 7.70 -2.40 -3.32
C PHE A 110 9.12 -2.20 -3.85
N ARG A 111 10.06 -2.04 -2.93
CA ARG A 111 11.47 -1.90 -3.28
C ARG A 111 12.32 -2.73 -2.33
N SER A 112 13.34 -3.36 -2.87
CA SER A 112 14.36 -4.04 -2.08
C SER A 112 15.73 -3.57 -2.54
N PHE A 113 16.67 -3.60 -1.62
CA PHE A 113 18.05 -3.22 -1.90
C PHE A 113 18.94 -4.44 -1.77
N PRO A 114 19.99 -4.55 -2.59
CA PRO A 114 20.90 -5.68 -2.49
C PRO A 114 21.54 -5.71 -1.10
N LYS A 115 21.65 -6.90 -0.55
CA LYS A 115 22.38 -7.12 0.71
C LYS A 115 23.86 -7.22 0.41
N GLU A 116 24.66 -6.50 1.17
CA GLU A 116 26.11 -6.58 1.11
C GLU A 116 26.63 -7.73 1.93
#